data_15d2d2fb5ad5466e67acb4883ce2ee62
#
_entry.id   15d2d2fb5ad5466e67acb4883ce2ee62
#
_cell.length_a   1.000
_cell.length_b   1.000
_cell.length_c   1.000
_cell.angle_alpha   90.00
_cell.angle_beta   90.00
_cell.angle_gamma   90.00
#
_symmetry.space_group_name_H-M   'P 1'
#
loop_
_entity.id
_entity.type
_entity.pdbx_description
1 polymer ?
#
loop_
_entity_poly.entity_id
_entity_poly.type
_entity_poly.pdbx_seq_one_letter_code
_entity_poly.pdbx_strand_id
1 'polypeptide(L)'
;MLSTAISECEDMIKLCKNDNLGVRHTLMYLYAVTENDKKAVRLYKKFNSFETSLVLPLSILYYRKKDLKESLKYLKELEEGNKDTKKFFKLVYEGKIDNILEEINDFGYRPATIEELAISFAENNELFNSTMGYVEWAYNQLRKKVKKNC
;
A
#
# COMPACT_ATOMS: atom_id res chain seq x y z
N MET A 1 17.23 7.85 -13.27
CA MET A 1 17.50 6.84 -12.24
C MET A 1 16.28 6.02 -11.89
N LEU A 2 15.15 6.61 -11.48
CA LEU A 2 13.91 5.83 -11.25
C LEU A 2 13.37 5.19 -12.52
N SER A 3 13.50 5.84 -13.67
CA SER A 3 13.11 5.28 -14.98
C SER A 3 13.88 4.01 -15.34
N THR A 4 15.16 3.94 -15.01
CA THR A 4 15.98 2.74 -15.22
C THR A 4 15.51 1.61 -14.30
N ALA A 5 15.28 1.88 -13.02
CA ALA A 5 14.77 0.90 -12.06
C ALA A 5 13.39 0.36 -12.49
N ILE A 6 12.50 1.21 -12.97
CA ILE A 6 11.20 0.80 -13.51
C ILE A 6 11.37 -0.13 -14.71
N SER A 7 12.22 0.26 -15.68
CA SER A 7 12.49 -0.55 -16.88
C SER A 7 13.03 -1.94 -16.52
N GLU A 8 13.99 -2.02 -15.61
CA GLU A 8 14.55 -3.29 -15.14
C GLU A 8 13.51 -4.17 -14.46
N CYS A 9 12.67 -3.61 -13.60
CA CYS A 9 11.57 -4.35 -12.96
C CYS A 9 10.54 -4.84 -13.99
N GLU A 10 10.19 -4.00 -14.97
CA GLU A 10 9.25 -4.38 -16.05
C GLU A 10 9.82 -5.54 -16.89
N ASP A 11 11.10 -5.52 -17.19
CA ASP A 11 11.76 -6.60 -17.95
C ASP A 11 11.84 -7.90 -17.13
N MET A 12 12.13 -7.82 -15.84
CA MET A 12 12.11 -8.98 -14.95
C MET A 12 10.72 -9.65 -14.90
N ILE A 13 9.65 -8.87 -14.84
CA ILE A 13 8.27 -9.39 -14.84
C ILE A 13 7.92 -10.03 -16.20
N LYS A 14 8.42 -9.49 -17.30
CA LYS A 14 8.23 -10.11 -18.64
C LYS A 14 8.93 -11.46 -18.74
N LEU A 15 10.14 -11.57 -18.18
CA LEU A 15 10.93 -12.80 -18.20
C LEU A 15 10.37 -13.86 -17.24
N CYS A 16 9.86 -13.46 -16.09
CA CYS A 16 9.25 -14.33 -15.08
C CYS A 16 7.79 -13.93 -14.83
N LYS A 17 6.89 -14.47 -15.64
CA LYS A 17 5.45 -14.11 -15.60
C LYS A 17 4.78 -14.36 -14.26
N ASN A 18 5.26 -15.35 -13.50
CA ASN A 18 4.74 -15.69 -12.17
C ASN A 18 5.33 -14.81 -11.06
N ASP A 19 6.34 -14.01 -11.40
CA ASP A 19 7.03 -13.11 -10.47
C ASP A 19 7.42 -13.78 -9.13
N ASN A 20 8.10 -14.90 -9.21
CA ASN A 20 8.54 -15.67 -8.04
C ASN A 20 9.47 -14.88 -7.10
N LEU A 21 10.10 -13.81 -7.60
CA LEU A 21 10.97 -12.93 -6.80
C LEU A 21 10.22 -11.75 -6.16
N GLY A 22 8.92 -11.61 -6.43
CA GLY A 22 8.11 -10.53 -5.87
C GLY A 22 8.46 -9.13 -6.38
N VAL A 23 9.00 -9.00 -7.58
CA VAL A 23 9.39 -7.72 -8.20
C VAL A 23 8.20 -6.75 -8.34
N ARG A 24 6.98 -7.29 -8.44
CA ARG A 24 5.75 -6.49 -8.50
C ARG A 24 5.59 -5.51 -7.33
N HIS A 25 6.08 -5.87 -6.14
CA HIS A 25 5.98 -5.01 -4.95
C HIS A 25 6.85 -3.76 -5.11
N THR A 26 8.10 -3.95 -5.53
CA THR A 26 9.03 -2.84 -5.83
C THR A 26 8.51 -1.98 -6.99
N LEU A 27 8.00 -2.62 -8.04
CA LEU A 27 7.49 -1.91 -9.21
C LEU A 27 6.25 -1.07 -8.85
N MET A 28 5.34 -1.59 -8.02
CA MET A 28 4.19 -0.81 -7.55
C MET A 28 4.62 0.44 -6.76
N TYR A 29 5.59 0.29 -5.87
CA TYR A 29 6.18 1.42 -5.16
C TYR A 29 6.74 2.48 -6.13
N LEU A 30 7.52 2.05 -7.13
CA LEU A 30 8.10 2.94 -8.14
C LEU A 30 7.04 3.66 -8.97
N TYR A 31 5.98 2.99 -9.35
CA TYR A 31 4.85 3.61 -10.04
C TYR A 31 4.13 4.65 -9.17
N ALA A 32 3.97 4.36 -7.88
CA ALA A 32 3.35 5.30 -6.94
C ALA A 32 4.22 6.56 -6.74
N VAL A 33 5.52 6.40 -6.55
CA VAL A 33 6.47 7.53 -6.39
C VAL A 33 6.52 8.40 -7.64
N THR A 34 6.48 7.80 -8.82
CA THR A 34 6.50 8.50 -10.11
C THR A 34 5.12 8.93 -10.61
N GLU A 35 4.08 8.67 -9.81
CA GLU A 35 2.69 9.02 -10.12
C GLU A 35 2.16 8.43 -11.43
N ASN A 36 2.62 7.23 -11.80
CA ASN A 36 2.18 6.53 -12.99
C ASN A 36 0.98 5.61 -12.69
N ASP A 37 -0.19 6.21 -12.53
CA ASP A 37 -1.44 5.52 -12.16
C ASP A 37 -1.88 4.49 -13.20
N LYS A 38 -1.72 4.77 -14.48
CA LYS A 38 -2.10 3.84 -15.55
C LYS A 38 -1.33 2.52 -15.49
N LYS A 39 -0.01 2.59 -15.32
CA LYS A 39 0.83 1.40 -15.17
C LYS A 39 0.60 0.70 -13.83
N ALA A 40 0.40 1.45 -12.76
CA ALA A 40 0.07 0.90 -11.44
C ALA A 40 -1.21 0.06 -11.46
N VAL A 41 -2.27 0.57 -12.06
CA VAL A 41 -3.55 -0.16 -12.20
C VAL A 41 -3.41 -1.40 -13.09
N ARG A 42 -2.65 -1.32 -14.18
CA ARG A 42 -2.37 -2.51 -15.02
C ARG A 42 -1.64 -3.59 -14.24
N LEU A 43 -0.65 -3.20 -13.44
CA LEU A 43 0.11 -4.14 -12.61
C LEU A 43 -0.81 -4.83 -11.59
N TYR A 44 -1.65 -4.07 -10.90
CA TYR A 44 -2.63 -4.58 -9.96
C TYR A 44 -3.58 -5.60 -10.63
N LYS A 45 -4.14 -5.25 -11.78
CA LYS A 45 -5.05 -6.12 -12.54
C LYS A 45 -4.37 -7.38 -13.06
N LYS A 46 -3.09 -7.30 -13.44
CA LYS A 46 -2.34 -8.44 -13.95
C LYS A 46 -2.22 -9.56 -12.92
N PHE A 47 -1.94 -9.22 -11.68
CA PHE A 47 -1.79 -10.21 -10.60
C PHE A 47 -3.13 -10.60 -9.97
N ASN A 48 -4.16 -9.81 -10.14
CA ASN A 48 -5.57 -10.07 -9.76
C ASN A 48 -5.73 -10.76 -8.40
N SER A 49 -4.90 -10.38 -7.44
CA SER A 49 -4.95 -10.87 -6.08
C SER A 49 -4.82 -9.71 -5.11
N PHE A 50 -5.55 -9.79 -4.00
CA PHE A 50 -5.36 -8.84 -2.93
C PHE A 50 -3.98 -9.05 -2.31
N GLU A 51 -3.17 -8.00 -2.35
CA GLU A 51 -1.90 -7.93 -1.64
C GLU A 51 -1.75 -6.53 -1.07
N THR A 52 -1.46 -6.43 0.22
CA THR A 52 -1.25 -5.14 0.92
C THR A 52 -0.23 -4.27 0.18
N SER A 53 0.87 -4.86 -0.26
CA SER A 53 1.95 -4.18 -0.98
C SER A 53 1.57 -3.66 -2.37
N LEU A 54 0.46 -4.08 -2.94
CA LEU A 54 -0.10 -3.53 -4.18
C LEU A 54 -1.19 -2.50 -3.90
N VAL A 55 -2.09 -2.80 -2.98
CA VAL A 55 -3.29 -1.98 -2.69
C VAL A 55 -2.94 -0.69 -1.93
N LEU A 56 -2.08 -0.78 -0.93
CA LEU A 56 -1.69 0.39 -0.12
C LEU A 56 -1.00 1.48 -0.95
N PRO A 57 0.02 1.18 -1.78
CA PRO A 57 0.62 2.19 -2.64
C PRO A 57 -0.36 2.80 -3.65
N LEU A 58 -1.34 2.03 -4.15
CA LEU A 58 -2.38 2.56 -5.03
C LEU A 58 -3.26 3.60 -4.34
N SER A 59 -3.67 3.34 -3.10
CA SER A 59 -4.44 4.33 -2.33
C SER A 59 -3.65 5.63 -2.15
N ILE A 60 -2.36 5.54 -1.81
CA ILE A 60 -1.48 6.71 -1.65
C ILE A 60 -1.30 7.45 -2.99
N LEU A 61 -1.08 6.72 -4.07
CA LEU A 61 -0.91 7.29 -5.42
C LEU A 61 -2.11 8.15 -5.83
N TYR A 62 -3.32 7.63 -5.68
CA TYR A 62 -4.51 8.40 -6.03
C TYR A 62 -4.76 9.59 -5.11
N TYR A 63 -4.39 9.48 -3.83
CA TYR A 63 -4.39 10.64 -2.94
C TYR A 63 -3.42 11.75 -3.43
N ARG A 64 -2.21 11.38 -3.84
CA ARG A 64 -1.22 12.32 -4.42
C ARG A 64 -1.77 13.00 -5.68
N LYS A 65 -2.49 12.26 -6.51
CA LYS A 65 -3.14 12.77 -7.72
C LYS A 65 -4.42 13.55 -7.44
N LYS A 66 -4.80 13.72 -6.17
CA LYS A 66 -6.03 14.41 -5.72
C LYS A 66 -7.32 13.73 -6.19
N ASP A 67 -7.24 12.46 -6.55
CA ASP A 67 -8.41 11.62 -6.82
C ASP A 67 -8.80 10.86 -5.54
N LEU A 68 -9.51 11.57 -4.66
CA LEU A 68 -9.89 11.03 -3.35
C LEU A 68 -10.89 9.88 -3.45
N LYS A 69 -11.68 9.83 -4.53
CA LYS A 69 -12.64 8.75 -4.76
C LYS A 69 -11.92 7.43 -5.03
N GLU A 70 -10.96 7.43 -5.94
CA GLU A 70 -10.16 6.23 -6.22
C GLU A 70 -9.24 5.88 -5.05
N SER A 71 -8.67 6.86 -4.37
CA SER A 71 -7.89 6.63 -3.15
C SER A 71 -8.71 5.92 -2.07
N LEU A 72 -9.94 6.38 -1.82
CA LEU A 72 -10.85 5.77 -0.85
C LEU A 72 -11.25 4.34 -1.27
N LYS A 73 -11.47 4.10 -2.54
CA LYS A 73 -11.77 2.75 -3.07
C LYS A 73 -10.69 1.76 -2.68
N TYR A 74 -9.41 2.08 -2.94
CA TYR A 74 -8.31 1.20 -2.58
C TYR A 74 -8.08 1.11 -1.07
N LEU A 75 -8.33 2.18 -0.32
CA LEU A 75 -8.32 2.15 1.15
C LEU A 75 -9.37 1.18 1.70
N LYS A 76 -10.55 1.15 1.12
CA LYS A 76 -11.62 0.21 1.51
C LYS A 76 -11.28 -1.23 1.12
N GLU A 77 -10.68 -1.45 -0.03
CA GLU A 77 -10.15 -2.78 -0.39
C GLU A 77 -9.10 -3.26 0.61
N LEU A 78 -8.22 -2.37 1.06
CA LEU A 78 -7.24 -2.67 2.11
C LEU A 78 -7.92 -3.06 3.42
N GLU A 79 -8.95 -2.32 3.85
CA GLU A 79 -9.72 -2.61 5.07
C GLU A 79 -10.44 -3.97 4.97
N GLU A 80 -11.00 -4.30 3.82
CA GLU A 80 -11.65 -5.59 3.57
C GLU A 80 -10.65 -6.76 3.62
N GLY A 81 -9.47 -6.59 3.07
CA GLY A 81 -8.43 -7.61 3.03
C GLY A 81 -7.62 -7.75 4.32
N ASN A 82 -7.59 -6.72 5.15
CA ASN A 82 -6.87 -6.72 6.42
C ASN A 82 -7.67 -5.96 7.49
N LYS A 83 -8.21 -6.69 8.44
CA LYS A 83 -9.06 -6.14 9.52
C LYS A 83 -8.35 -5.18 10.46
N ASP A 84 -7.02 -5.23 10.49
CA ASP A 84 -6.19 -4.35 11.32
C ASP A 84 -5.89 -2.99 10.66
N THR A 85 -6.41 -2.72 9.47
CA THR A 85 -6.15 -1.50 8.70
C THR A 85 -6.45 -0.24 9.50
N LYS A 86 -7.58 -0.16 10.16
CA LYS A 86 -7.94 1.00 10.99
C LYS A 86 -6.98 1.17 12.17
N LYS A 87 -6.64 0.07 12.86
CA LYS A 87 -5.66 0.07 13.95
C LYS A 87 -4.29 0.52 13.46
N PHE A 88 -3.88 0.04 12.29
CA PHE A 88 -2.63 0.45 11.66
C PHE A 88 -2.56 1.97 11.44
N PHE A 89 -3.55 2.55 10.77
CA PHE A 89 -3.56 4.00 10.52
C PHE A 89 -3.61 4.82 11.81
N LYS A 90 -4.30 4.32 12.85
CA LYS A 90 -4.28 4.95 14.16
C LYS A 90 -2.87 4.98 14.76
N LEU A 91 -2.16 3.85 14.72
CA LEU A 91 -0.80 3.75 15.25
C LEU A 91 0.20 4.61 14.47
N VAL A 92 0.07 4.66 13.14
CA VAL A 92 0.91 5.55 12.31
C VAL A 92 0.64 7.02 12.65
N TYR A 93 -0.63 7.40 12.76
CA TYR A 93 -1.04 8.76 13.12
C TYR A 93 -0.52 9.17 14.51
N GLU A 94 -0.52 8.25 15.47
CA GLU A 94 -0.03 8.47 16.83
C GLU A 94 1.50 8.33 16.97
N GLY A 95 2.21 7.95 15.91
CA GLY A 95 3.66 7.73 15.93
C GLY A 95 4.10 6.48 16.71
N LYS A 96 3.24 5.46 16.79
CA LYS A 96 3.47 4.24 17.60
C LYS A 96 3.70 2.97 16.76
N ILE A 97 3.77 3.09 15.44
CA ILE A 97 3.91 1.91 14.57
C ILE A 97 5.24 1.18 14.76
N ASP A 98 6.29 1.89 15.14
CA ASP A 98 7.61 1.31 15.34
C ASP A 98 7.61 0.22 16.42
N ASN A 99 6.75 0.32 17.43
CA ASN A 99 6.59 -0.70 18.46
C ASN A 99 6.18 -2.07 17.86
N ILE A 100 5.35 -2.05 16.81
CA ILE A 100 4.95 -3.29 16.11
C ILE A 100 6.13 -3.85 15.32
N LEU A 101 6.93 -3.00 14.67
CA LEU A 101 8.11 -3.42 13.91
C LEU A 101 9.17 -4.07 14.80
N GLU A 102 9.37 -3.54 16.01
CA GLU A 102 10.30 -4.09 16.99
C GLU A 102 9.88 -5.48 17.52
N GLU A 103 8.57 -5.76 17.54
CA GLU A 103 8.03 -7.05 17.98
C GLU A 103 8.09 -8.15 16.91
N ILE A 104 8.30 -7.79 15.64
CA ILE A 104 8.41 -8.76 14.55
C ILE A 104 9.75 -9.48 14.65
N ASN A 105 9.70 -10.80 14.77
CA ASN A 105 10.89 -11.63 14.89
C ASN A 105 11.38 -12.18 13.54
N ASP A 106 12.53 -12.85 13.55
CA ASP A 106 13.17 -13.41 12.36
C ASP A 106 12.38 -14.56 11.70
N PHE A 107 11.33 -15.05 12.33
CA PHE A 107 10.48 -16.13 11.80
C PHE A 107 9.39 -15.63 10.82
N GLY A 108 9.36 -14.32 10.55
CA GLY A 108 8.41 -13.71 9.64
C GLY A 108 7.17 -13.11 10.32
N TYR A 109 6.17 -12.84 9.55
CA TYR A 109 4.93 -12.21 10.00
C TYR A 109 3.70 -12.98 9.53
N ARG A 110 2.58 -12.75 10.20
CA ARG A 110 1.30 -13.36 9.82
C ARG A 110 0.63 -12.53 8.73
N PRO A 111 0.23 -13.15 7.60
CA PRO A 111 -0.53 -12.47 6.55
C PRO A 111 -1.85 -11.87 7.07
N ALA A 112 -2.29 -10.79 6.46
CA ALA A 112 -3.52 -10.08 6.79
C ALA A 112 -3.63 -9.62 8.25
N THR A 113 -2.50 -9.25 8.85
CA THR A 113 -2.40 -8.70 10.22
C THR A 113 -1.73 -7.33 10.24
N ILE A 114 -1.70 -6.73 11.44
CA ILE A 114 -0.98 -5.48 11.69
C ILE A 114 0.51 -5.56 11.33
N GLU A 115 1.12 -6.74 11.48
CA GLU A 115 2.53 -6.98 11.17
C GLU A 115 2.82 -6.77 9.68
N GLU A 116 1.98 -7.32 8.81
CA GLU A 116 2.09 -7.12 7.35
C GLU A 116 1.96 -5.65 6.95
N LEU A 117 1.00 -4.93 7.55
CA LEU A 117 0.82 -3.49 7.33
C LEU A 117 2.03 -2.69 7.81
N ALA A 118 2.60 -3.03 8.96
CA ALA A 118 3.78 -2.36 9.51
C ALA A 118 5.01 -2.56 8.61
N ILE A 119 5.22 -3.77 8.09
CA ILE A 119 6.31 -4.06 7.14
C ILE A 119 6.09 -3.27 5.84
N SER A 120 4.88 -3.27 5.31
CA SER A 120 4.56 -2.49 4.11
C SER A 120 4.77 -0.99 4.33
N PHE A 121 4.47 -0.48 5.52
CA PHE A 121 4.76 0.90 5.90
C PHE A 121 6.27 1.18 5.88
N ALA A 122 7.09 0.31 6.46
CA ALA A 122 8.53 0.47 6.48
C ALA A 122 9.14 0.44 5.06
N GLU A 123 8.68 -0.47 4.21
CA GLU A 123 9.11 -0.59 2.81
C GLU A 123 8.70 0.61 1.95
N ASN A 124 7.59 1.27 2.29
CA ASN A 124 7.06 2.44 1.59
C ASN A 124 7.26 3.75 2.37
N ASN A 125 8.18 3.77 3.32
CA ASN A 125 8.36 4.91 4.24
C ASN A 125 8.52 6.25 3.51
N GLU A 126 9.32 6.30 2.47
CA GLU A 126 9.52 7.51 1.68
C GLU A 126 8.23 7.98 0.99
N LEU A 127 7.42 7.04 0.48
CA LEU A 127 6.14 7.36 -0.13
C LEU A 127 5.17 7.99 0.90
N PHE A 128 5.12 7.45 2.12
CA PHE A 128 4.33 8.03 3.21
C PHE A 128 4.84 9.42 3.60
N ASN A 129 6.15 9.55 3.79
CA ASN A 129 6.77 10.82 4.20
C ASN A 129 6.60 11.93 3.17
N SER A 130 6.58 11.59 1.89
CA SER A 130 6.40 12.54 0.79
C SER A 130 4.92 12.82 0.45
N THR A 131 3.99 12.17 1.12
CA THR A 131 2.54 12.32 0.88
C THR A 131 1.86 12.88 2.11
N MET A 132 2.05 14.18 2.34
CA MET A 132 1.52 14.87 3.51
C MET A 132 -0.02 14.82 3.57
N GLY A 133 -0.52 14.54 4.77
CA GLY A 133 -1.95 14.51 5.05
C GLY A 133 -2.65 13.18 4.71
N TYR A 134 -1.99 12.25 4.01
CA TYR A 134 -2.61 10.98 3.64
C TYR A 134 -3.02 10.14 4.87
N VAL A 135 -2.12 9.98 5.83
CA VAL A 135 -2.37 9.16 7.03
C VAL A 135 -3.56 9.71 7.84
N GLU A 136 -3.58 11.01 8.07
CA GLU A 136 -4.69 11.67 8.76
C GLU A 136 -6.01 11.52 7.99
N TRP A 137 -5.99 11.76 6.69
CA TRP A 137 -7.15 11.59 5.84
C TRP A 137 -7.66 10.15 5.85
N ALA A 138 -6.77 9.16 5.67
CA ALA A 138 -7.13 7.75 5.66
C ALA A 138 -7.72 7.31 7.00
N TYR A 139 -7.09 7.70 8.11
CA TYR A 139 -7.60 7.40 9.44
C TYR A 139 -8.99 8.01 9.66
N ASN A 140 -9.20 9.25 9.24
CA ASN A 140 -10.50 9.90 9.32
C ASN A 140 -11.57 9.20 8.46
N GLN A 141 -11.23 8.73 7.26
CA GLN A 141 -12.15 7.96 6.42
C GLN A 141 -12.56 6.63 7.09
N LEU A 142 -11.60 5.92 7.67
CA LEU A 142 -11.83 4.63 8.33
C LEU A 142 -12.63 4.76 9.65
N ARG A 143 -12.61 5.92 10.27
CA ARG A 143 -13.39 6.21 11.50
C ARG A 143 -14.86 6.52 11.22
N LYS A 144 -15.22 6.91 10.01
CA LYS A 144 -16.61 7.24 9.66
C LYS A 144 -17.47 5.99 9.83
N LYS A 145 -18.51 6.10 10.69
CA LYS A 145 -19.51 5.06 10.80
C LYS A 145 -20.28 4.98 9.48
N VAL A 146 -20.42 3.77 8.93
CA VAL A 146 -21.37 3.54 7.84
C VAL A 146 -22.74 3.91 8.39
N LYS A 147 -23.40 4.94 7.82
CA LYS A 147 -24.80 5.20 8.08
C LYS A 147 -25.53 3.97 7.57
N LYS A 148 -26.07 3.15 8.49
CA LYS A 148 -27.05 2.14 8.11
C LYS A 148 -28.22 2.92 7.55
N ASN A 149 -28.42 2.87 6.24
CA ASN A 149 -29.68 3.28 5.65
C ASN A 149 -30.72 2.28 6.14
N CYS A 150 -31.54 2.74 7.07
CA CYS A 150 -32.74 2.01 7.46
C CYS A 150 -33.76 2.08 6.32
#